data_c6bd337bcf0462d71314e384d6d064f9
#
_entry.id   c6bd337bcf0462d71314e384d6d064f9
#
_cell.length_a   1.000
_cell.length_b   1.000
_cell.length_c   1.000
_cell.angle_alpha   90.00
_cell.angle_beta   90.00
_cell.angle_gamma   90.00
#
_symmetry.space_group_name_H-M   'P 1'
#
loop_
_entity.id
_entity.type
_entity.pdbx_description
1 polymer ?
#
loop_
_entity_poly.entity_id
_entity_poly.type
_entity_poly.pdbx_seq_one_letter_code
_entity_poly.pdbx_strand_id
1 'polypeptide(L)'
;MDPVRIGNLIKELRIKSNLTQNEFANKYGVTYQAVSKWENGKNIPDISVLKLICEDYNISLDSILDGKVNKNKKKLIILTSIILVILLIVIASFNFRDNQINFKIISSSCEDFNIYGSLAYNKSDSHLHLGNVTYCGGDDTTKYVKIECGLYEKKDDKFKVLDTCKYNYDGSIKLEDYLENIDFDLKDFSNKCDKYDNNSLYIVINATDNEGNITKYQIPLNLSNTCNKK
;
A
#
# COMPACT_ATOMS: atom_id res chain seq x y z
N MET A 1 -48.76 -23.55 15.04
CA MET A 1 -47.80 -24.64 14.76
C MET A 1 -48.30 -25.47 13.58
N ASP A 2 -47.48 -25.73 12.59
CA ASP A 2 -47.80 -26.54 11.44
C ASP A 2 -47.21 -27.96 11.60
N PRO A 3 -48.04 -29.00 11.89
CA PRO A 3 -47.55 -30.34 12.17
C PRO A 3 -46.77 -30.95 11.00
N VAL A 4 -47.15 -30.62 9.76
CA VAL A 4 -46.50 -31.16 8.56
C VAL A 4 -45.10 -30.60 8.40
N ARG A 5 -44.90 -29.31 8.67
CA ARG A 5 -43.57 -28.68 8.61
C ARG A 5 -42.64 -29.19 9.69
N ILE A 6 -43.13 -29.30 10.93
CA ILE A 6 -42.38 -29.84 12.06
C ILE A 6 -41.97 -31.27 11.78
N GLY A 7 -42.92 -32.11 11.29
CA GLY A 7 -42.68 -33.50 10.96
C GLY A 7 -41.65 -33.69 9.86
N ASN A 8 -41.71 -32.89 8.80
CA ASN A 8 -40.72 -32.92 7.72
C ASN A 8 -39.31 -32.52 8.23
N LEU A 9 -39.20 -31.53 9.11
CA LEU A 9 -37.93 -31.14 9.70
C LEU A 9 -37.35 -32.26 10.55
N ILE A 10 -38.17 -32.89 11.42
CA ILE A 10 -37.75 -34.02 12.27
C ILE A 10 -37.24 -35.18 11.39
N LYS A 11 -37.98 -35.51 10.30
CA LYS A 11 -37.56 -36.53 9.33
C LYS A 11 -36.21 -36.17 8.68
N GLU A 12 -36.03 -34.91 8.27
CA GLU A 12 -34.77 -34.43 7.68
C GLU A 12 -33.60 -34.57 8.68
N LEU A 13 -33.78 -34.20 9.95
CA LEU A 13 -32.77 -34.31 11.00
C LEU A 13 -32.39 -35.79 11.25
N ARG A 14 -33.40 -36.66 11.35
CA ARG A 14 -33.20 -38.11 11.52
C ARG A 14 -32.39 -38.70 10.36
N ILE A 15 -32.79 -38.43 9.12
CA ILE A 15 -32.11 -38.96 7.93
C ILE A 15 -30.68 -38.47 7.85
N LYS A 16 -30.43 -37.20 8.17
CA LYS A 16 -29.07 -36.65 8.22
C LYS A 16 -28.18 -37.30 9.26
N SER A 17 -28.78 -37.81 10.32
CA SER A 17 -28.08 -38.57 11.36
C SER A 17 -27.94 -40.05 11.06
N ASN A 18 -28.39 -40.51 9.89
CA ASN A 18 -28.44 -41.91 9.46
C ASN A 18 -29.20 -42.82 10.44
N LEU A 19 -30.22 -42.30 11.13
CA LEU A 19 -31.02 -43.05 12.09
C LEU A 19 -32.30 -43.58 11.43
N THR A 20 -32.67 -44.80 11.79
CA THR A 20 -34.02 -45.34 11.55
C THR A 20 -35.05 -44.68 12.46
N GLN A 21 -36.33 -44.74 12.18
CA GLN A 21 -37.38 -44.19 13.06
C GLN A 21 -37.34 -44.85 14.45
N ASN A 22 -36.95 -46.12 14.54
CA ASN A 22 -36.85 -46.84 15.79
C ASN A 22 -35.68 -46.35 16.66
N GLU A 23 -34.53 -46.15 16.03
CA GLU A 23 -33.33 -45.63 16.71
C GLU A 23 -33.57 -44.17 17.17
N PHE A 24 -34.22 -43.37 16.35
CA PHE A 24 -34.60 -42.00 16.72
C PHE A 24 -35.61 -42.01 17.90
N ALA A 25 -36.60 -42.90 17.88
CA ALA A 25 -37.53 -43.06 18.98
C ALA A 25 -36.85 -43.45 20.29
N ASN A 26 -35.94 -44.44 20.26
CA ASN A 26 -35.17 -44.87 21.40
C ASN A 26 -34.28 -43.74 21.95
N LYS A 27 -33.66 -42.96 21.09
CA LYS A 27 -32.79 -41.83 21.47
C LYS A 27 -33.53 -40.78 22.32
N TYR A 28 -34.79 -40.52 22.02
CA TYR A 28 -35.59 -39.51 22.73
C TYR A 28 -36.61 -40.10 23.70
N GLY A 29 -36.54 -41.40 23.99
CA GLY A 29 -37.40 -42.07 24.94
C GLY A 29 -38.90 -42.11 24.56
N VAL A 30 -39.16 -42.17 23.26
CA VAL A 30 -40.55 -42.18 22.72
C VAL A 30 -40.80 -43.48 21.93
N THR A 31 -42.04 -43.70 21.55
CA THR A 31 -42.37 -44.88 20.75
C THR A 31 -42.13 -44.62 19.26
N TYR A 32 -41.83 -45.70 18.51
CA TYR A 32 -41.75 -45.66 17.03
C TYR A 32 -43.00 -45.04 16.39
N GLN A 33 -44.18 -45.41 16.92
CA GLN A 33 -45.46 -44.91 16.43
C GLN A 33 -45.60 -43.40 16.60
N ALA A 34 -45.03 -42.85 17.68
CA ALA A 34 -45.02 -41.40 17.89
C ALA A 34 -44.17 -40.71 16.84
N VAL A 35 -42.96 -41.17 16.59
CA VAL A 35 -42.04 -40.59 15.55
C VAL A 35 -42.71 -40.72 14.18
N SER A 36 -43.31 -41.87 13.83
CA SER A 36 -44.04 -42.03 12.57
C SER A 36 -45.20 -41.07 12.41
N LYS A 37 -45.97 -40.83 13.49
CA LYS A 37 -47.07 -39.83 13.46
C LYS A 37 -46.54 -38.40 13.26
N TRP A 38 -45.44 -38.06 13.89
CA TRP A 38 -44.81 -36.73 13.71
C TRP A 38 -44.33 -36.52 12.30
N GLU A 39 -43.57 -37.46 11.74
CA GLU A 39 -43.02 -37.39 10.37
C GLU A 39 -44.10 -37.34 9.28
N ASN A 40 -45.30 -37.88 9.58
CA ASN A 40 -46.48 -37.86 8.70
C ASN A 40 -47.40 -36.65 8.98
N GLY A 41 -47.00 -35.72 9.85
CA GLY A 41 -47.78 -34.52 10.16
C GLY A 41 -49.09 -34.79 10.90
N LYS A 42 -49.27 -36.00 11.50
CA LYS A 42 -50.52 -36.37 12.20
C LYS A 42 -50.54 -35.87 13.65
N ASN A 43 -49.37 -35.57 14.21
CA ASN A 43 -49.21 -35.04 15.56
C ASN A 43 -47.87 -34.29 15.65
N ILE A 44 -47.67 -33.54 16.74
CA ILE A 44 -46.40 -32.88 17.04
C ILE A 44 -45.82 -33.48 18.34
N PRO A 45 -44.46 -33.49 18.52
CA PRO A 45 -43.84 -33.86 19.78
C PRO A 45 -44.22 -32.92 20.91
N ASP A 46 -44.15 -33.40 22.13
CA ASP A 46 -44.21 -32.56 23.34
C ASP A 46 -43.05 -31.57 23.35
N ILE A 47 -43.25 -30.42 24.02
CA ILE A 47 -42.28 -29.34 24.12
C ILE A 47 -40.95 -29.82 24.76
N SER A 48 -41.04 -30.78 25.70
CA SER A 48 -39.88 -31.40 26.34
C SER A 48 -39.02 -32.17 25.32
N VAL A 49 -39.63 -32.96 24.44
CA VAL A 49 -38.96 -33.72 23.41
C VAL A 49 -38.42 -32.78 22.31
N LEU A 50 -39.17 -31.73 21.96
CA LEU A 50 -38.69 -30.68 21.03
C LEU A 50 -37.46 -29.99 21.56
N LYS A 51 -37.35 -29.68 22.84
CA LYS A 51 -36.15 -29.12 23.46
C LYS A 51 -34.94 -30.03 23.36
N LEU A 52 -35.10 -31.31 23.67
CA LEU A 52 -34.04 -32.29 23.53
C LEU A 52 -33.50 -32.39 22.06
N ILE A 53 -34.42 -32.37 21.10
CA ILE A 53 -34.06 -32.35 19.67
C ILE A 53 -33.32 -31.04 19.32
N CYS A 54 -33.77 -29.90 19.86
CA CYS A 54 -33.11 -28.60 19.68
C CYS A 54 -31.64 -28.62 20.18
N GLU A 55 -31.43 -29.17 21.38
CA GLU A 55 -30.10 -29.26 21.99
C GLU A 55 -29.18 -30.16 21.19
N ASP A 56 -29.64 -31.35 20.81
CA ASP A 56 -28.84 -32.31 20.04
C ASP A 56 -28.41 -31.81 18.66
N TYR A 57 -29.27 -31.09 18.00
CA TYR A 57 -29.01 -30.59 16.65
C TYR A 57 -28.54 -29.12 16.60
N ASN A 58 -28.36 -28.51 17.78
CA ASN A 58 -27.95 -27.11 17.93
C ASN A 58 -28.82 -26.15 17.08
N ILE A 59 -30.12 -26.29 17.17
CA ILE A 59 -31.13 -25.49 16.50
C ILE A 59 -32.02 -24.79 17.52
N SER A 60 -32.52 -23.60 17.17
CA SER A 60 -33.45 -22.89 18.08
C SER A 60 -34.83 -23.54 18.07
N LEU A 61 -35.54 -23.46 19.18
CA LEU A 61 -36.92 -23.93 19.27
C LEU A 61 -37.81 -23.23 18.23
N ASP A 62 -37.61 -21.93 18.00
CA ASP A 62 -38.34 -21.17 16.97
C ASP A 62 -38.10 -21.76 15.57
N SER A 63 -36.87 -22.21 15.27
CA SER A 63 -36.56 -22.87 13.97
C SER A 63 -37.31 -24.15 13.77
N ILE A 64 -37.54 -24.95 14.85
CA ILE A 64 -38.38 -26.15 14.79
C ILE A 64 -39.86 -25.76 14.61
N LEU A 65 -40.33 -24.79 15.41
CA LEU A 65 -41.74 -24.38 15.36
C LEU A 65 -42.12 -23.75 14.02
N ASP A 66 -41.19 -23.04 13.38
CA ASP A 66 -41.35 -22.47 12.03
C ASP A 66 -41.09 -23.49 10.91
N GLY A 67 -40.58 -24.69 11.24
CA GLY A 67 -40.23 -25.72 10.27
C GLY A 67 -39.10 -25.31 9.31
N LYS A 68 -38.21 -24.39 9.73
CA LYS A 68 -37.10 -23.88 8.92
C LYS A 68 -35.80 -23.86 9.73
N VAL A 69 -34.83 -24.64 9.32
CA VAL A 69 -33.45 -24.49 9.82
C VAL A 69 -32.74 -23.41 9.00
N ASN A 70 -32.41 -22.31 9.60
CA ASN A 70 -31.76 -21.17 8.94
C ASN A 70 -30.27 -21.48 8.71
N LYS A 71 -29.95 -22.38 7.76
CA LYS A 71 -28.58 -22.81 7.43
C LYS A 71 -27.74 -21.73 6.74
N ASN A 72 -28.38 -20.68 6.22
CA ASN A 72 -27.72 -19.73 5.34
C ASN A 72 -26.99 -18.60 6.08
N LYS A 73 -27.37 -18.27 7.33
CA LYS A 73 -26.74 -17.15 8.03
C LYS A 73 -25.25 -17.38 8.31
N LYS A 74 -24.84 -18.59 8.73
CA LYS A 74 -23.41 -18.89 8.97
C LYS A 74 -22.58 -18.87 7.67
N LYS A 75 -23.10 -19.43 6.57
CA LYS A 75 -22.43 -19.37 5.27
C LYS A 75 -22.31 -17.94 4.74
N LEU A 76 -23.35 -17.13 4.91
CA LEU A 76 -23.34 -15.72 4.50
C LEU A 76 -22.32 -14.91 5.31
N ILE A 77 -22.25 -15.10 6.62
CA ILE A 77 -21.26 -14.43 7.49
C ILE A 77 -19.82 -14.81 7.09
N ILE A 78 -19.57 -16.09 6.82
CA ILE A 78 -18.25 -16.56 6.37
C ILE A 78 -17.90 -15.94 5.01
N LEU A 79 -18.84 -15.91 4.07
CA LEU A 79 -18.62 -15.34 2.74
C LEU A 79 -18.32 -13.82 2.81
N THR A 80 -19.08 -13.08 3.62
CA THR A 80 -18.86 -11.64 3.81
C THR A 80 -17.53 -11.35 4.50
N SER A 81 -17.10 -12.18 5.46
CA SER A 81 -15.79 -12.02 6.11
C SER A 81 -14.64 -12.28 5.15
N ILE A 82 -14.75 -13.28 4.27
CA ILE A 82 -13.74 -13.56 3.22
C ILE A 82 -13.63 -12.38 2.24
N ILE A 83 -14.77 -11.85 1.78
CA ILE A 83 -14.79 -10.68 0.88
C ILE A 83 -14.14 -9.47 1.55
N LEU A 84 -14.42 -9.22 2.83
CA LEU A 84 -13.81 -8.13 3.58
C LEU A 84 -12.29 -8.26 3.68
N VAL A 85 -11.79 -9.48 3.97
CA VAL A 85 -10.35 -9.76 4.02
C VAL A 85 -9.69 -9.54 2.66
N ILE A 86 -10.30 -10.02 1.58
CA ILE A 86 -9.80 -9.80 0.21
C ILE A 86 -9.75 -8.29 -0.10
N LEU A 87 -10.79 -7.54 0.26
CA LEU A 87 -10.83 -6.09 0.06
C LEU A 87 -9.71 -5.38 0.82
N LEU A 88 -9.44 -5.76 2.07
CA LEU A 88 -8.35 -5.22 2.87
C LEU A 88 -6.97 -5.54 2.25
N ILE A 89 -6.77 -6.75 1.74
CA ILE A 89 -5.53 -7.14 1.04
C ILE A 89 -5.35 -6.31 -0.23
N VAL A 90 -6.41 -6.08 -1.01
CA VAL A 90 -6.36 -5.25 -2.21
C VAL A 90 -6.00 -3.80 -1.86
N ILE A 91 -6.65 -3.21 -0.86
CA ILE A 91 -6.34 -1.85 -0.39
C ILE A 91 -4.88 -1.76 0.11
N ALA A 92 -4.42 -2.73 0.88
CA ALA A 92 -3.04 -2.79 1.35
C ALA A 92 -2.04 -2.90 0.20
N SER A 93 -2.33 -3.72 -0.81
CA SER A 93 -1.46 -3.88 -1.98
C SER A 93 -1.41 -2.61 -2.86
N PHE A 94 -2.50 -1.86 -2.97
CA PHE A 94 -2.49 -0.54 -3.63
C PHE A 94 -1.61 0.45 -2.87
N ASN A 95 -1.72 0.55 -1.55
CA ASN A 95 -0.88 1.44 -0.74
C ASN A 95 0.61 1.04 -0.79
N PHE A 96 0.91 -0.25 -0.81
CA PHE A 96 2.29 -0.74 -0.88
C PHE A 96 2.94 -0.46 -2.24
N ARG A 97 2.16 -0.48 -3.32
CA ARG A 97 2.63 -0.20 -4.69
C ARG A 97 2.99 1.27 -4.90
N ASP A 98 2.33 2.18 -4.18
CA ASP A 98 2.50 3.62 -4.31
C ASP A 98 3.76 4.15 -3.59
N ASN A 99 4.36 3.37 -2.69
CA ASN A 99 5.54 3.76 -1.91
C ASN A 99 6.87 3.17 -2.43
N GLN A 100 6.91 2.63 -3.65
CA GLN A 100 8.16 2.14 -4.22
C GLN A 100 9.09 3.32 -4.53
N ILE A 101 10.34 3.22 -4.03
CA ILE A 101 11.40 4.17 -4.34
C ILE A 101 11.97 3.82 -5.72
N ASN A 102 12.02 4.80 -6.59
CA ASN A 102 12.64 4.73 -7.90
C ASN A 102 13.94 5.51 -7.89
N PHE A 103 14.88 5.12 -8.74
CA PHE A 103 16.19 5.77 -8.84
C PHE A 103 16.46 6.21 -10.27
N LYS A 104 17.10 7.39 -10.40
CA LYS A 104 17.68 7.87 -11.65
C LYS A 104 19.11 8.29 -11.41
N ILE A 105 19.93 8.11 -12.42
CA ILE A 105 21.29 8.64 -12.43
C ILE A 105 21.25 10.04 -13.02
N ILE A 106 22.01 10.93 -12.42
CA ILE A 106 22.22 12.31 -12.87
C ILE A 106 23.67 12.44 -13.28
N SER A 107 23.90 13.13 -14.38
CA SER A 107 25.25 13.47 -14.85
C SER A 107 25.26 14.87 -15.42
N SER A 108 26.42 15.51 -15.41
CA SER A 108 26.67 16.74 -16.18
C SER A 108 27.63 16.46 -17.32
N SER A 109 27.62 17.32 -18.34
CA SER A 109 28.70 17.39 -19.31
C SER A 109 29.86 18.21 -18.72
N CYS A 110 31.09 17.84 -19.07
CA CYS A 110 32.28 18.48 -18.56
C CYS A 110 32.53 19.86 -19.23
N GLU A 111 31.77 20.88 -18.85
CA GLU A 111 32.12 22.28 -19.20
C GLU A 111 32.95 22.89 -18.07
N ASP A 112 32.40 22.95 -16.85
CA ASP A 112 33.08 23.40 -15.64
C ASP A 112 33.32 22.23 -14.69
N PHE A 113 32.28 21.44 -14.41
CA PHE A 113 32.31 20.33 -13.49
C PHE A 113 31.65 19.07 -14.10
N ASN A 114 32.32 17.95 -13.93
CA ASN A 114 31.74 16.64 -14.16
C ASN A 114 31.10 16.14 -12.86
N ILE A 115 29.79 16.00 -12.87
CA ILE A 115 29.00 15.61 -11.69
C ILE A 115 28.28 14.30 -12.04
N TYR A 116 28.43 13.33 -11.13
CA TYR A 116 27.60 12.14 -11.11
C TYR A 116 26.79 12.14 -9.81
N GLY A 117 25.52 11.86 -9.90
CA GLY A 117 24.62 11.83 -8.76
C GLY A 117 23.51 10.83 -8.92
N SER A 118 22.71 10.70 -7.88
CA SER A 118 21.53 9.85 -7.87
C SER A 118 20.31 10.61 -7.38
N LEU A 119 19.19 10.39 -8.04
CA LEU A 119 17.90 10.88 -7.64
C LEU A 119 17.04 9.70 -7.20
N ALA A 120 16.75 9.65 -5.91
CA ALA A 120 15.76 8.72 -5.33
C ALA A 120 14.42 9.43 -5.24
N TYR A 121 13.34 8.82 -5.71
CA TYR A 121 12.01 9.44 -5.67
C TYR A 121 10.88 8.41 -5.53
N ASN A 122 9.82 8.82 -4.86
CA ASN A 122 8.54 8.14 -4.81
C ASN A 122 7.41 9.15 -5.16
N LYS A 123 6.16 8.86 -4.82
CA LYS A 123 5.04 9.77 -5.11
C LYS A 123 5.07 11.08 -4.33
N SER A 124 5.60 11.09 -3.12
CA SER A 124 5.56 12.23 -2.19
C SER A 124 6.90 12.93 -2.05
N ASP A 125 7.98 12.16 -2.08
CA ASP A 125 9.31 12.64 -1.72
C ASP A 125 10.33 12.34 -2.82
N SER A 126 11.31 13.20 -2.95
CA SER A 126 12.47 12.96 -3.81
C SER A 126 13.70 13.67 -3.30
N HIS A 127 14.82 12.95 -3.32
CA HIS A 127 16.12 13.40 -2.87
C HIS A 127 17.13 13.25 -3.98
N LEU A 128 17.81 14.35 -4.29
CA LEU A 128 18.93 14.39 -5.21
C LEU A 128 20.21 14.45 -4.39
N HIS A 129 21.04 13.43 -4.53
CA HIS A 129 22.37 13.38 -3.96
C HIS A 129 23.41 13.58 -5.08
N LEU A 130 24.35 14.51 -4.86
CA LEU A 130 25.52 14.69 -5.72
C LEU A 130 26.63 13.77 -5.19
N GLY A 131 27.09 12.87 -6.06
CA GLY A 131 28.20 11.96 -5.75
C GLY A 131 29.53 12.53 -6.21
N ASN A 132 30.23 11.81 -7.09
CA ASN A 132 31.53 12.20 -7.58
C ASN A 132 31.47 13.53 -8.36
N VAL A 133 32.19 14.52 -7.88
CA VAL A 133 32.31 15.85 -8.48
C VAL A 133 33.78 16.10 -8.83
N THR A 134 34.05 16.42 -10.08
CA THR A 134 35.42 16.67 -10.56
C THR A 134 35.43 17.92 -11.43
N TYR A 135 36.36 18.83 -11.15
CA TYR A 135 36.57 20.01 -11.97
C TYR A 135 37.23 19.63 -13.31
N CYS A 136 36.69 20.14 -14.41
CA CYS A 136 37.11 19.79 -15.74
C CYS A 136 38.29 20.63 -16.27
N GLY A 137 38.62 21.71 -15.62
CA GLY A 137 39.71 22.62 -15.99
C GLY A 137 41.10 22.19 -15.50
N GLY A 138 41.25 21.02 -14.90
CA GLY A 138 42.50 20.53 -14.31
C GLY A 138 42.54 20.71 -12.78
N ASP A 139 43.72 20.93 -12.19
CA ASP A 139 43.85 21.08 -10.74
C ASP A 139 43.35 22.47 -10.30
N ASP A 140 42.08 22.55 -9.86
CA ASP A 140 41.58 23.78 -9.21
C ASP A 140 42.03 23.79 -7.73
N THR A 141 42.93 24.75 -7.42
CA THR A 141 43.40 25.01 -6.07
C THR A 141 42.61 26.14 -5.39
N THR A 142 41.67 26.76 -6.10
CA THR A 142 40.89 27.89 -5.61
C THR A 142 39.99 27.47 -4.46
N LYS A 143 40.06 28.22 -3.36
CA LYS A 143 39.21 28.06 -2.20
C LYS A 143 38.28 29.27 -2.08
N TYR A 144 37.04 28.96 -1.75
CA TYR A 144 35.97 29.95 -1.65
C TYR A 144 35.58 30.13 -0.19
N VAL A 145 35.40 31.38 0.25
CA VAL A 145 35.00 31.75 1.60
C VAL A 145 33.48 31.87 1.73
N LYS A 146 32.80 32.07 0.61
CA LYS A 146 31.31 32.08 0.57
C LYS A 146 30.84 31.41 -0.69
N ILE A 147 29.92 30.45 -0.51
CA ILE A 147 29.28 29.74 -1.62
C ILE A 147 27.78 29.85 -1.43
N GLU A 148 27.12 30.46 -2.42
CA GLU A 148 25.68 30.48 -2.54
C GLU A 148 25.31 29.59 -3.71
N CYS A 149 24.57 28.51 -3.47
CA CYS A 149 24.17 27.60 -4.52
C CYS A 149 22.73 27.14 -4.39
N GLY A 150 22.19 26.61 -5.47
CA GLY A 150 20.87 26.03 -5.50
C GLY A 150 20.60 25.24 -6.76
N LEU A 151 19.59 24.40 -6.68
CA LEU A 151 19.03 23.64 -7.80
C LEU A 151 17.91 24.44 -8.42
N TYR A 152 17.95 24.56 -9.73
CA TYR A 152 17.02 25.38 -10.52
C TYR A 152 16.40 24.58 -11.65
N GLU A 153 15.13 24.86 -11.95
CA GLU A 153 14.47 24.49 -13.18
C GLU A 153 14.59 25.65 -14.20
N LYS A 154 15.12 25.37 -15.38
CA LYS A 154 15.14 26.36 -16.49
C LYS A 154 13.96 26.09 -17.41
N LYS A 155 13.10 27.10 -17.57
CA LYS A 155 11.96 27.08 -18.49
C LYS A 155 11.83 28.43 -19.17
N ASP A 156 11.74 28.44 -20.50
CA ASP A 156 11.58 29.68 -21.29
C ASP A 156 12.64 30.75 -20.92
N ASP A 157 13.90 30.36 -20.78
CA ASP A 157 15.05 31.16 -20.34
C ASP A 157 14.94 31.80 -18.93
N LYS A 158 13.97 31.36 -18.14
CA LYS A 158 13.83 31.76 -16.75
C LYS A 158 14.25 30.61 -15.80
N PHE A 159 15.02 30.97 -14.79
CA PHE A 159 15.43 30.08 -13.72
C PHE A 159 14.45 30.18 -12.54
N LYS A 160 13.88 29.04 -12.17
CA LYS A 160 13.05 28.91 -10.97
C LYS A 160 13.82 28.06 -9.96
N VAL A 161 14.03 28.59 -8.75
CA VAL A 161 14.66 27.83 -7.66
C VAL A 161 13.76 26.67 -7.25
N LEU A 162 14.34 25.48 -7.11
CA LEU A 162 13.69 24.29 -6.58
C LEU A 162 14.11 24.04 -5.14
N ASP A 163 15.41 24.11 -4.86
CA ASP A 163 15.97 24.03 -3.52
C ASP A 163 17.32 24.79 -3.45
N THR A 164 17.80 25.05 -2.25
CA THR A 164 19.07 25.75 -2.00
C THR A 164 20.02 24.86 -1.22
N CYS A 165 21.32 25.03 -1.48
CA CYS A 165 22.34 24.28 -0.76
C CYS A 165 22.36 24.68 0.72
N LYS A 166 22.41 23.65 1.58
CA LYS A 166 22.33 23.82 3.05
C LYS A 166 23.61 23.38 3.78
N TYR A 167 24.66 23.05 3.03
CA TYR A 167 25.92 22.63 3.63
C TYR A 167 26.65 23.80 4.28
N ASN A 168 26.97 23.67 5.57
CA ASN A 168 27.74 24.64 6.32
C ASN A 168 29.19 24.16 6.39
N TYR A 169 30.11 25.04 6.12
CA TYR A 169 31.56 24.82 6.23
C TYR A 169 32.20 25.97 6.99
N ASP A 170 33.40 25.71 7.56
CA ASP A 170 34.16 26.71 8.30
C ASP A 170 35.39 27.10 7.51
N GLY A 171 35.70 28.40 7.48
CA GLY A 171 36.82 28.95 6.75
C GLY A 171 36.61 28.98 5.23
N SER A 172 37.50 28.34 4.47
CA SER A 172 37.45 28.27 3.01
C SER A 172 37.51 26.84 2.50
N ILE A 173 36.73 26.53 1.47
CA ILE A 173 36.57 25.19 0.93
C ILE A 173 36.74 25.20 -0.60
N LYS A 174 37.27 24.08 -1.18
CA LYS A 174 37.20 23.85 -2.62
C LYS A 174 35.77 23.58 -3.05
N LEU A 175 35.43 23.97 -4.29
CA LEU A 175 34.07 23.80 -4.75
C LEU A 175 33.70 22.33 -4.98
N GLU A 176 34.64 21.48 -5.38
CA GLU A 176 34.46 20.03 -5.47
C GLU A 176 34.02 19.43 -4.10
N ASP A 177 34.84 19.70 -3.06
CA ASP A 177 34.59 19.22 -1.68
C ASP A 177 33.24 19.75 -1.14
N TYR A 178 32.87 20.96 -1.53
CA TYR A 178 31.58 21.54 -1.16
C TYR A 178 30.42 20.81 -1.82
N LEU A 179 30.49 20.59 -3.11
CA LEU A 179 29.42 19.97 -3.91
C LEU A 179 29.19 18.50 -3.55
N GLU A 180 30.22 17.75 -3.17
CA GLU A 180 30.10 16.35 -2.74
C GLU A 180 29.30 16.18 -1.41
N ASN A 181 29.11 17.27 -0.67
CA ASN A 181 28.37 17.25 0.60
C ASN A 181 26.95 17.82 0.48
N ILE A 182 26.42 17.94 -0.74
CA ILE A 182 25.11 18.57 -0.96
C ILE A 182 24.06 17.55 -1.37
N ASP A 183 22.92 17.66 -0.69
CA ASP A 183 21.67 16.99 -1.03
C ASP A 183 20.58 18.04 -1.31
N PHE A 184 19.68 17.71 -2.23
CA PHE A 184 18.52 18.53 -2.55
C PHE A 184 17.22 17.76 -2.35
N ASP A 185 16.24 18.46 -1.77
CA ASP A 185 14.88 17.95 -1.60
C ASP A 185 13.98 18.50 -2.71
N LEU A 186 13.52 17.62 -3.59
CA LEU A 186 12.64 18.00 -4.70
C LEU A 186 11.19 17.62 -4.37
N LYS A 187 10.36 18.60 -4.16
CA LYS A 187 8.91 18.38 -3.94
C LYS A 187 8.21 17.99 -5.23
N ASP A 188 7.37 16.96 -5.16
CA ASP A 188 6.51 16.50 -6.27
C ASP A 188 7.25 16.10 -7.55
N PHE A 189 8.48 15.59 -7.46
CA PHE A 189 9.26 15.19 -8.64
C PHE A 189 8.58 14.09 -9.44
N SER A 190 8.00 13.08 -8.79
CA SER A 190 7.34 11.95 -9.48
C SER A 190 6.20 12.40 -10.39
N ASN A 191 5.48 13.45 -10.01
CA ASN A 191 4.40 14.04 -10.80
C ASN A 191 4.91 14.92 -11.94
N LYS A 192 6.18 15.32 -11.89
CA LYS A 192 6.83 16.21 -12.85
C LYS A 192 7.95 15.54 -13.63
N CYS A 193 8.22 14.27 -13.38
CA CYS A 193 9.34 13.54 -13.97
C CYS A 193 9.37 13.63 -15.51
N ASP A 194 8.21 13.63 -16.17
CA ASP A 194 8.09 13.78 -17.63
C ASP A 194 8.34 15.24 -18.11
N LYS A 195 8.44 16.20 -17.20
CA LYS A 195 8.66 17.63 -17.52
C LYS A 195 10.12 18.04 -17.48
N TYR A 196 10.97 17.21 -16.88
CA TYR A 196 12.39 17.47 -16.80
C TYR A 196 13.10 16.74 -17.97
N ASP A 197 13.21 17.45 -19.07
CA ASP A 197 14.06 17.03 -20.19
C ASP A 197 15.54 17.27 -19.88
N ASN A 198 16.42 16.69 -20.68
CA ASN A 198 17.85 17.00 -20.61
C ASN A 198 18.06 18.52 -20.66
N ASN A 199 18.91 19.02 -19.76
CA ASN A 199 19.20 20.44 -19.60
C ASN A 199 18.03 21.30 -19.07
N SER A 200 17.03 20.74 -18.43
CA SER A 200 16.02 21.50 -17.72
C SER A 200 16.38 21.78 -16.25
N LEU A 201 17.27 20.99 -15.66
CA LEU A 201 17.78 21.15 -14.31
C LEU A 201 19.20 21.72 -14.33
N TYR A 202 19.45 22.68 -13.46
CA TYR A 202 20.75 23.33 -13.33
C TYR A 202 21.16 23.47 -11.87
N ILE A 203 22.42 23.24 -11.56
CA ILE A 203 23.04 23.74 -10.36
C ILE A 203 23.61 25.12 -10.69
N VAL A 204 23.17 26.13 -9.96
CA VAL A 204 23.71 27.50 -10.09
C VAL A 204 24.49 27.84 -8.82
N ILE A 205 25.71 28.30 -8.98
CA ILE A 205 26.64 28.56 -7.89
C ILE A 205 27.21 29.96 -8.08
N ASN A 206 27.22 30.76 -7.01
CA ASN A 206 28.01 31.98 -6.88
C ASN A 206 29.05 31.74 -5.79
N ALA A 207 30.30 31.60 -6.17
CA ALA A 207 31.41 31.31 -5.28
C ALA A 207 32.28 32.55 -5.13
N THR A 208 32.52 33.00 -3.91
CA THR A 208 33.35 34.18 -3.58
C THR A 208 34.65 33.72 -2.98
N ASP A 209 35.77 34.15 -3.57
CA ASP A 209 37.09 33.84 -3.09
C ASP A 209 37.57 34.78 -1.94
N ASN A 210 38.79 34.58 -1.45
CA ASN A 210 39.38 35.39 -0.37
C ASN A 210 39.62 36.86 -0.76
N GLU A 211 39.67 37.17 -2.05
CA GLU A 211 39.87 38.53 -2.57
C GLU A 211 38.54 39.25 -2.81
N GLY A 212 37.42 38.54 -2.65
CA GLY A 212 36.09 39.06 -2.86
C GLY A 212 35.58 38.93 -4.31
N ASN A 213 36.32 38.26 -5.19
CA ASN A 213 35.86 38.01 -6.56
C ASN A 213 34.76 36.92 -6.55
N ILE A 214 33.73 37.16 -7.36
CA ILE A 214 32.61 36.23 -7.47
C ILE A 214 32.68 35.50 -8.82
N THR A 215 32.80 34.17 -8.76
CA THR A 215 32.72 33.31 -9.93
C THR A 215 31.35 32.64 -9.96
N LYS A 216 30.70 32.70 -11.12
CA LYS A 216 29.38 32.11 -11.31
C LYS A 216 29.46 30.87 -12.20
N TYR A 217 28.92 29.75 -11.69
CA TYR A 217 28.80 28.51 -12.45
C TYR A 217 27.33 28.18 -12.71
N GLN A 218 27.02 27.64 -13.88
CA GLN A 218 25.69 27.16 -14.28
C GLN A 218 25.86 25.79 -14.91
N ILE A 219 25.69 24.75 -14.11
CA ILE A 219 25.98 23.37 -14.48
C ILE A 219 24.68 22.68 -14.88
N PRO A 220 24.49 22.34 -16.18
CA PRO A 220 23.32 21.61 -16.62
C PRO A 220 23.38 20.15 -16.15
N LEU A 221 22.26 19.65 -15.64
CA LEU A 221 22.12 18.27 -15.21
C LEU A 221 21.30 17.46 -16.21
N ASN A 222 21.85 16.35 -16.65
CA ASN A 222 21.18 15.39 -17.50
C ASN A 222 20.62 14.26 -16.67
N LEU A 223 19.34 13.96 -16.82
CA LEU A 223 18.68 12.83 -16.20
C LEU A 223 18.78 11.60 -17.13
N SER A 224 19.36 10.50 -16.64
CA SER A 224 19.40 9.26 -17.39
C SER A 224 17.99 8.68 -17.51
N ASN A 225 17.59 8.49 -18.76
CA ASN A 225 16.43 7.73 -19.24
C ASN A 225 15.05 7.99 -18.60
N THR A 226 14.13 8.18 -19.53
CA THR A 226 12.67 8.19 -19.47
C THR A 226 12.05 7.71 -18.17
N CYS A 227 11.20 8.56 -17.61
CA CYS A 227 10.22 8.15 -16.62
C CYS A 227 9.44 6.96 -17.18
N ASN A 228 9.48 5.81 -16.52
CA ASN A 228 8.69 4.66 -16.94
C ASN A 228 7.21 5.05 -16.91
N LYS A 229 6.65 5.32 -18.10
CA LYS A 229 5.21 5.34 -18.29
C LYS A 229 4.72 3.92 -18.08
N LYS A 230 4.09 3.65 -16.96
CA LYS A 230 3.19 2.50 -16.81
C LYS A 230 1.78 2.96 -16.99
#